data_a00019cc433b21bc89aa1b41ab8f79a0
#
_entry.id   a00019cc433b21bc89aa1b41ab8f79a0
#
_cell.length_a   1.000
_cell.length_b   1.000
_cell.length_c   1.000
_cell.angle_alpha   90.00
_cell.angle_beta   90.00
_cell.angle_gamma   90.00
#
_symmetry.space_group_name_H-M   'P 1'
#
loop_
_entity.id
_entity.type
_entity.pdbx_description
1 polymer ?
#
loop_
_entity_poly.entity_id
_entity_poly.type
_entity_poly.pdbx_seq_one_letter_code
_entity_poly.pdbx_strand_id
1 'polypeptide(L)'
;VSNERYDVIIIGGGIAGSGLATVLARGGKSVLLLERTTQFRDVVRGEWIAPWGVVEARRTGLYEILAGVSQHHLPYHVEYGEGIDPAEAEAQKLDLRVFLPGVPGPLAIGHPNACQALFDAAVSAGASAVRRVTRFAVQAGPAPSVAWETEAGTFAATARLVVGADGRNSQVRKQLGVTLHEDPPHHLFAGLLVEDVPDWPEEVESMGTEGSVQYFVFPQGGGRHRLYLSYGYEQKGRFSGEGAAERFLEACRLPSVPGSEAIAAGRIAGPCHSVPNQSTWVDSPVREGAVLIGDAAGFNDPIVGQGLSISLRDVRIVGELLLGSDDWRPELFTPYAEERAERMRRLRFAARLDAVIHAEFGPEATARKLRFREARAKNPLLGLAAAAVMVGPELVPAEAFTDEAWAELMAV
;
A
#
# COMPACT_ATOMS: atom_id res chain seq x y z
N VAL A 1 -20.64 30.36 12.21
CA VAL A 1 -20.46 29.25 11.26
C VAL A 1 -20.21 29.90 9.91
N SER A 2 -18.99 29.81 9.37
CA SER A 2 -18.70 30.30 8.02
C SER A 2 -19.51 29.46 7.02
N ASN A 3 -20.20 30.13 6.11
CA ASN A 3 -21.00 29.51 5.04
C ASN A 3 -20.07 29.16 3.83
N GLU A 4 -18.92 28.58 4.12
CA GLU A 4 -17.95 28.24 3.06
C GLU A 4 -18.47 27.06 2.25
N ARG A 5 -18.32 27.15 0.95
CA ARG A 5 -18.70 26.12 0.00
C ARG A 5 -17.50 25.72 -0.84
N TYR A 6 -17.25 24.42 -0.93
CA TYR A 6 -16.20 23.83 -1.73
C TYR A 6 -16.80 22.96 -2.83
N ASP A 7 -16.03 22.66 -3.86
CA ASP A 7 -16.38 21.59 -4.78
C ASP A 7 -16.24 20.24 -4.07
N VAL A 8 -15.10 20.03 -3.37
CA VAL A 8 -14.82 18.78 -2.67
C VAL A 8 -14.28 19.04 -1.27
N ILE A 9 -14.79 18.30 -0.28
CA ILE A 9 -14.18 18.19 1.04
C ILE A 9 -13.56 16.81 1.16
N ILE A 10 -12.24 16.74 1.40
CA ILE A 10 -11.48 15.50 1.54
C ILE A 10 -11.09 15.31 3.00
N ILE A 11 -11.43 14.15 3.59
CA ILE A 11 -11.12 13.81 4.97
C ILE A 11 -10.01 12.76 4.99
N GLY A 12 -8.84 13.15 5.51
CA GLY A 12 -7.59 12.40 5.56
C GLY A 12 -6.54 12.94 4.59
N GLY A 13 -5.45 13.47 5.13
CA GLY A 13 -4.33 14.08 4.39
C GLY A 13 -3.18 13.12 4.09
N GLY A 14 -3.43 11.80 4.05
CA GLY A 14 -2.47 10.79 3.63
C GLY A 14 -2.24 10.77 2.11
N ILE A 15 -1.60 9.71 1.60
CA ILE A 15 -1.27 9.55 0.17
C ILE A 15 -2.48 9.75 -0.75
N ALA A 16 -3.59 9.06 -0.47
CA ALA A 16 -4.78 9.12 -1.32
C ALA A 16 -5.45 10.50 -1.26
N GLY A 17 -5.69 11.03 -0.05
CA GLY A 17 -6.39 12.31 0.10
C GLY A 17 -5.59 13.50 -0.38
N SER A 18 -4.30 13.60 -0.02
CA SER A 18 -3.43 14.69 -0.50
C SER A 18 -3.15 14.57 -2.00
N GLY A 19 -2.99 13.34 -2.51
CA GLY A 19 -2.85 13.12 -3.95
C GLY A 19 -4.06 13.59 -4.73
N LEU A 20 -5.27 13.21 -4.30
CA LEU A 20 -6.52 13.67 -4.93
C LEU A 20 -6.70 15.19 -4.80
N ALA A 21 -6.42 15.75 -3.61
CA ALA A 21 -6.47 17.19 -3.41
C ALA A 21 -5.56 17.95 -4.37
N THR A 22 -4.34 17.46 -4.58
CA THR A 22 -3.38 18.03 -5.53
C THR A 22 -3.92 18.01 -6.96
N VAL A 23 -4.43 16.85 -7.40
CA VAL A 23 -4.98 16.67 -8.76
C VAL A 23 -6.18 17.60 -9.00
N LEU A 24 -7.12 17.64 -8.06
CA LEU A 24 -8.33 18.45 -8.20
C LEU A 24 -8.04 19.96 -8.13
N ALA A 25 -7.18 20.39 -7.21
CA ALA A 25 -6.80 21.82 -7.10
C ALA A 25 -6.06 22.30 -8.35
N ARG A 26 -5.13 21.50 -8.90
CA ARG A 26 -4.49 21.77 -10.20
C ARG A 26 -5.50 21.84 -11.34
N GLY A 27 -6.58 21.07 -11.26
CA GLY A 27 -7.70 21.08 -12.20
C GLY A 27 -8.71 22.22 -11.97
N GLY A 28 -8.43 23.16 -11.05
CA GLY A 28 -9.25 24.35 -10.79
C GLY A 28 -10.46 24.10 -9.90
N LYS A 29 -10.57 22.97 -9.22
CA LYS A 29 -11.64 22.71 -8.26
C LYS A 29 -11.27 23.31 -6.89
N SER A 30 -12.26 23.86 -6.19
CA SER A 30 -12.09 24.31 -4.80
C SER A 30 -12.12 23.12 -3.85
N VAL A 31 -11.01 22.89 -3.15
CA VAL A 31 -10.81 21.71 -2.28
C VAL A 31 -10.54 22.14 -0.85
N LEU A 32 -11.24 21.51 0.11
CA LEU A 32 -10.89 21.55 1.53
C LEU A 32 -10.34 20.21 1.96
N LEU A 33 -9.11 20.19 2.47
CA LEU A 33 -8.43 19.00 2.98
C LEU A 33 -8.37 19.03 4.51
N LEU A 34 -8.99 18.06 5.17
CA LEU A 34 -9.04 17.92 6.63
C LEU A 34 -8.08 16.80 7.08
N GLU A 35 -7.12 17.11 7.95
CA GLU A 35 -6.14 16.16 8.48
C GLU A 35 -6.07 16.24 10.02
N ARG A 36 -6.05 15.08 10.68
CA ARG A 36 -5.98 15.00 12.15
C ARG A 36 -4.58 15.27 12.71
N THR A 37 -3.53 14.93 11.96
CA THR A 37 -2.15 15.01 12.46
C THR A 37 -1.52 16.38 12.20
N THR A 38 -0.59 16.77 13.05
CA THR A 38 0.29 17.91 12.81
C THR A 38 1.49 17.55 11.95
N GLN A 39 1.99 16.33 12.16
CA GLN A 39 3.14 15.76 11.45
C GLN A 39 2.84 14.30 11.12
N PHE A 40 3.19 13.89 9.94
CA PHE A 40 3.17 12.48 9.57
C PHE A 40 4.33 11.76 10.27
N ARG A 41 4.04 10.60 10.85
CA ARG A 41 5.02 9.79 11.58
C ARG A 41 5.22 8.46 10.89
N ASP A 42 6.38 7.87 11.11
CA ASP A 42 6.62 6.48 10.73
C ASP A 42 5.69 5.56 11.54
N VAL A 43 4.83 4.87 10.82
CA VAL A 43 3.87 3.89 11.37
C VAL A 43 4.09 2.51 10.75
N VAL A 44 5.27 2.31 10.15
CA VAL A 44 5.70 1.05 9.52
C VAL A 44 4.71 0.56 8.48
N ARG A 45 4.47 1.36 7.46
CA ARG A 45 3.62 0.98 6.31
C ARG A 45 3.81 1.89 5.11
N GLY A 46 3.55 1.33 3.94
CA GLY A 46 3.42 2.12 2.71
C GLY A 46 4.74 2.73 2.23
N GLU A 47 5.75 1.90 1.93
CA GLU A 47 7.09 2.39 1.57
C GLU A 47 7.60 1.82 0.25
N TRP A 48 6.76 1.09 -0.46
CA TRP A 48 7.06 0.51 -1.75
C TRP A 48 5.90 0.74 -2.71
N ILE A 49 6.17 1.37 -3.84
CA ILE A 49 5.20 1.60 -4.91
C ILE A 49 5.54 0.66 -6.05
N ALA A 50 4.63 -0.26 -6.36
CA ALA A 50 4.78 -1.17 -7.48
C ALA A 50 4.97 -0.42 -8.81
N PRO A 51 5.58 -1.03 -9.84
CA PRO A 51 5.76 -0.38 -11.14
C PRO A 51 4.46 0.16 -11.73
N TRP A 52 3.33 -0.57 -11.63
CA TRP A 52 2.05 -0.05 -12.09
C TRP A 52 1.55 1.17 -11.28
N GLY A 53 1.87 1.24 -9.99
CA GLY A 53 1.60 2.41 -9.16
C GLY A 53 2.45 3.62 -9.56
N VAL A 54 3.70 3.39 -10.00
CA VAL A 54 4.55 4.45 -10.59
C VAL A 54 3.92 5.01 -11.86
N VAL A 55 3.32 4.14 -12.71
CA VAL A 55 2.55 4.60 -13.89
C VAL A 55 1.36 5.46 -13.48
N GLU A 56 0.61 5.08 -12.45
CA GLU A 56 -0.51 5.87 -11.93
C GLU A 56 -0.05 7.25 -11.40
N ALA A 57 1.06 7.28 -10.67
CA ALA A 57 1.65 8.53 -10.19
C ALA A 57 2.07 9.44 -11.34
N ARG A 58 2.64 8.89 -12.43
CA ARG A 58 2.99 9.66 -13.64
C ARG A 58 1.77 10.23 -14.34
N ARG A 59 0.72 9.42 -14.50
CA ARG A 59 -0.54 9.84 -15.14
C ARG A 59 -1.23 11.00 -14.41
N THR A 60 -1.08 11.06 -13.09
CA THR A 60 -1.67 12.11 -12.26
C THR A 60 -0.74 13.31 -12.03
N GLY A 61 0.49 13.27 -12.53
CA GLY A 61 1.51 14.30 -12.26
C GLY A 61 2.01 14.34 -10.81
N LEU A 62 1.82 13.23 -10.07
CA LEU A 62 2.29 13.09 -8.68
C LEU A 62 3.68 12.44 -8.59
N TYR A 63 4.16 11.83 -9.68
CA TYR A 63 5.42 11.09 -9.68
C TYR A 63 6.61 11.96 -9.25
N GLU A 64 6.76 13.16 -9.81
CA GLU A 64 7.88 14.04 -9.50
C GLU A 64 7.88 14.50 -8.03
N ILE A 65 6.70 14.61 -7.42
CA ILE A 65 6.57 14.94 -5.99
C ILE A 65 7.08 13.77 -5.13
N LEU A 66 6.67 12.55 -5.46
CA LEU A 66 7.05 11.34 -4.74
C LEU A 66 8.54 11.00 -4.96
N ALA A 67 9.01 11.06 -6.20
CA ALA A 67 10.41 10.84 -6.54
C ALA A 67 11.33 11.91 -5.93
N GLY A 68 10.86 13.15 -5.81
CA GLY A 68 11.62 14.24 -5.21
C GLY A 68 11.98 14.04 -3.74
N VAL A 69 11.24 13.20 -3.00
CA VAL A 69 11.52 12.87 -1.59
C VAL A 69 12.17 11.51 -1.38
N SER A 70 12.34 10.71 -2.43
CA SER A 70 12.95 9.38 -2.35
C SER A 70 14.06 9.17 -3.38
N GLN A 71 13.78 9.40 -4.66
CA GLN A 71 14.67 9.19 -5.82
C GLN A 71 15.26 7.78 -5.92
N HIS A 72 14.67 6.77 -5.24
CA HIS A 72 15.25 5.44 -5.14
C HIS A 72 14.34 4.39 -5.76
N HIS A 73 14.71 3.92 -6.95
CA HIS A 73 14.09 2.78 -7.60
C HIS A 73 14.83 1.49 -7.27
N LEU A 74 14.11 0.39 -7.24
CA LEU A 74 14.60 -0.96 -6.99
C LEU A 74 14.54 -1.77 -8.29
N PRO A 75 15.57 -1.70 -9.16
CA PRO A 75 15.54 -2.37 -10.46
C PRO A 75 15.68 -3.89 -10.39
N TYR A 76 16.16 -4.44 -9.26
CA TYR A 76 16.44 -5.86 -9.15
C TYR A 76 15.78 -6.49 -7.92
N HIS A 77 15.38 -7.76 -8.10
CA HIS A 77 14.86 -8.61 -7.04
C HIS A 77 15.62 -9.93 -6.97
N VAL A 78 15.97 -10.37 -5.76
CA VAL A 78 16.53 -11.70 -5.49
C VAL A 78 15.71 -12.40 -4.41
N GLU A 79 15.30 -13.63 -4.68
CA GLU A 79 14.63 -14.48 -3.70
C GLU A 79 15.65 -15.46 -3.10
N TYR A 80 16.11 -15.19 -1.87
CA TYR A 80 16.84 -16.16 -1.07
C TYR A 80 15.88 -16.93 -0.16
N GLY A 81 16.30 -18.09 0.35
CA GLY A 81 15.48 -18.81 1.29
C GLY A 81 16.00 -20.19 1.63
N GLU A 82 15.38 -20.79 2.62
CA GLU A 82 15.71 -22.14 3.06
C GLU A 82 15.60 -23.15 1.91
N GLY A 83 16.67 -23.91 1.70
CA GLY A 83 16.76 -24.89 0.61
C GLY A 83 17.10 -24.31 -0.77
N ILE A 84 17.43 -23.02 -0.85
CA ILE A 84 17.88 -22.35 -2.08
C ILE A 84 19.36 -22.01 -1.92
N ASP A 85 20.20 -22.47 -2.84
CA ASP A 85 21.60 -22.08 -2.86
C ASP A 85 21.72 -20.57 -3.17
N PRO A 86 22.44 -19.77 -2.38
CA PRO A 86 22.57 -18.33 -2.62
C PRO A 86 23.14 -17.96 -3.99
N ALA A 87 24.06 -18.75 -4.54
CA ALA A 87 24.61 -18.50 -5.87
C ALA A 87 23.56 -18.80 -6.96
N GLU A 88 22.71 -19.79 -6.77
CA GLU A 88 21.58 -20.05 -7.65
C GLU A 88 20.54 -18.91 -7.58
N ALA A 89 20.25 -18.41 -6.37
CA ALA A 89 19.35 -17.27 -6.19
C ALA A 89 19.88 -16.03 -6.93
N GLU A 90 21.17 -15.71 -6.80
CA GLU A 90 21.83 -14.60 -7.52
C GLU A 90 21.81 -14.80 -9.04
N ALA A 91 22.00 -16.01 -9.52
CA ALA A 91 21.93 -16.32 -10.95
C ALA A 91 20.52 -16.15 -11.52
N GLN A 92 19.50 -16.24 -10.67
CA GLN A 92 18.09 -16.03 -11.00
C GLN A 92 17.57 -14.61 -10.66
N LYS A 93 18.47 -13.69 -10.36
CA LYS A 93 18.15 -12.27 -10.11
C LYS A 93 17.24 -11.72 -11.18
N LEU A 94 16.08 -11.23 -10.75
CA LEU A 94 15.03 -10.72 -11.63
C LEU A 94 15.25 -9.23 -11.91
N ASP A 95 15.29 -8.85 -13.17
CA ASP A 95 15.25 -7.44 -13.60
C ASP A 95 13.81 -6.94 -13.60
N LEU A 96 13.46 -6.09 -12.65
CA LEU A 96 12.10 -5.58 -12.49
C LEU A 96 11.69 -4.53 -13.54
N ARG A 97 12.65 -4.00 -14.32
CA ARG A 97 12.41 -3.04 -15.39
C ARG A 97 11.72 -3.67 -16.61
N VAL A 98 11.77 -5.00 -16.71
CA VAL A 98 11.11 -5.72 -17.82
C VAL A 98 9.59 -5.77 -17.72
N PHE A 99 9.03 -5.55 -16.52
CA PHE A 99 7.58 -5.67 -16.30
C PHE A 99 6.77 -4.56 -16.99
N LEU A 100 7.25 -3.31 -16.92
CA LEU A 100 6.55 -2.18 -17.54
C LEU A 100 7.54 -1.26 -18.27
N PRO A 101 7.37 -1.04 -19.59
CA PRO A 101 8.25 -0.20 -20.38
C PRO A 101 8.40 1.21 -19.82
N GLY A 102 9.64 1.68 -19.66
CA GLY A 102 9.96 3.02 -19.19
C GLY A 102 9.81 3.24 -17.67
N VAL A 103 9.49 2.19 -16.90
CA VAL A 103 9.48 2.23 -15.43
C VAL A 103 10.80 1.63 -14.92
N PRO A 104 11.60 2.36 -14.12
CA PRO A 104 12.91 1.89 -13.63
C PRO A 104 12.83 0.80 -12.55
N GLY A 105 11.66 0.25 -12.27
CA GLY A 105 11.34 -0.66 -11.19
C GLY A 105 10.44 -0.02 -10.15
N PRO A 106 10.12 -0.72 -9.07
CA PRO A 106 9.39 -0.17 -7.92
C PRO A 106 10.07 1.10 -7.38
N LEU A 107 9.30 2.00 -6.80
CA LEU A 107 9.81 3.20 -6.13
C LEU A 107 9.73 2.98 -4.61
N ALA A 108 10.87 2.95 -3.94
CA ALA A 108 10.96 2.97 -2.49
C ALA A 108 10.75 4.40 -1.98
N ILE A 109 9.94 4.58 -0.95
CA ILE A 109 9.64 5.89 -0.37
C ILE A 109 9.63 5.84 1.16
N GLY A 110 10.02 6.94 1.81
CA GLY A 110 9.71 7.16 3.22
C GLY A 110 8.28 7.67 3.36
N HIS A 111 7.37 6.87 3.91
CA HIS A 111 5.94 7.19 3.99
C HIS A 111 5.63 8.58 4.60
N PRO A 112 6.24 9.00 5.73
CA PRO A 112 5.99 10.33 6.28
C PRO A 112 6.37 11.47 5.33
N ASN A 113 7.51 11.32 4.66
CA ASN A 113 8.01 12.33 3.71
C ASN A 113 7.11 12.42 2.48
N ALA A 114 6.66 11.28 1.96
CA ALA A 114 5.73 11.23 0.83
C ALA A 114 4.36 11.87 1.17
N CYS A 115 3.81 11.56 2.36
CA CYS A 115 2.58 12.19 2.83
C CYS A 115 2.74 13.71 2.96
N GLN A 116 3.86 14.17 3.54
CA GLN A 116 4.11 15.61 3.71
C GLN A 116 4.27 16.30 2.35
N ALA A 117 5.04 15.72 1.44
CA ALA A 117 5.25 16.29 0.11
C ALA A 117 3.96 16.43 -0.69
N LEU A 118 3.10 15.40 -0.67
CA LEU A 118 1.79 15.46 -1.33
C LEU A 118 0.84 16.47 -0.66
N PHE A 119 0.87 16.56 0.67
CA PHE A 119 0.08 17.55 1.40
C PHE A 119 0.49 18.97 1.04
N ASP A 120 1.79 19.24 1.03
CA ASP A 120 2.34 20.56 0.67
C ASP A 120 2.07 20.89 -0.81
N ALA A 121 2.12 19.89 -1.68
CA ALA A 121 1.75 20.05 -3.08
C ALA A 121 0.26 20.39 -3.26
N ALA A 122 -0.63 19.81 -2.46
CA ALA A 122 -2.06 20.14 -2.47
C ALA A 122 -2.29 21.60 -2.07
N VAL A 123 -1.65 22.05 -0.99
CA VAL A 123 -1.71 23.46 -0.53
C VAL A 123 -1.13 24.41 -1.58
N SER A 124 0.02 24.06 -2.16
CA SER A 124 0.67 24.86 -3.21
C SER A 124 -0.18 24.93 -4.49
N ALA A 125 -0.99 23.93 -4.76
CA ALA A 125 -1.95 23.91 -5.87
C ALA A 125 -3.22 24.74 -5.60
N GLY A 126 -3.40 25.25 -4.37
CA GLY A 126 -4.55 26.10 -3.99
C GLY A 126 -5.62 25.40 -3.15
N ALA A 127 -5.39 24.17 -2.69
CA ALA A 127 -6.30 23.53 -1.73
C ALA A 127 -6.24 24.26 -0.37
N SER A 128 -7.40 24.51 0.23
CA SER A 128 -7.50 24.91 1.63
C SER A 128 -7.22 23.68 2.50
N ALA A 129 -6.39 23.79 3.53
CA ALA A 129 -6.04 22.68 4.38
C ALA A 129 -6.19 23.02 5.86
N VAL A 130 -6.79 22.12 6.63
CA VAL A 130 -6.92 22.22 8.09
C VAL A 130 -6.28 21.00 8.72
N ARG A 131 -5.30 21.23 9.59
CA ARG A 131 -4.66 20.19 10.43
C ARG A 131 -5.21 20.22 11.86
N ARG A 132 -4.91 19.20 12.66
CA ARG A 132 -5.36 19.02 14.04
C ARG A 132 -6.88 18.87 14.16
N VAL A 133 -7.52 18.30 13.15
CA VAL A 133 -8.94 17.95 13.25
C VAL A 133 -9.09 16.82 14.26
N THR A 134 -9.76 17.11 15.37
CA THR A 134 -9.96 16.16 16.48
C THR A 134 -11.22 15.32 16.30
N ARG A 135 -12.26 15.93 15.74
CA ARG A 135 -13.54 15.29 15.44
C ARG A 135 -14.11 15.84 14.13
N PHE A 136 -14.92 15.04 13.48
CA PHE A 136 -15.73 15.49 12.36
C PHE A 136 -17.02 14.69 12.27
N ALA A 137 -18.04 15.29 11.64
CA ALA A 137 -19.30 14.67 11.29
C ALA A 137 -19.57 14.91 9.81
N VAL A 138 -19.91 13.84 9.08
CA VAL A 138 -20.23 13.87 7.66
C VAL A 138 -21.74 13.71 7.50
N GLN A 139 -22.35 14.62 6.76
CA GLN A 139 -23.69 14.47 6.25
C GLN A 139 -23.61 14.27 4.75
N ALA A 140 -23.91 13.07 4.29
CA ALA A 140 -24.01 12.75 2.87
C ALA A 140 -25.39 13.09 2.32
N GLY A 141 -25.61 12.93 1.02
CA GLY A 141 -26.87 13.20 0.33
C GLY A 141 -26.72 14.28 -0.73
N PRO A 142 -27.84 14.85 -1.24
CA PRO A 142 -27.80 15.80 -2.36
C PRO A 142 -27.15 17.15 -2.03
N ALA A 143 -26.95 17.46 -0.75
CA ALA A 143 -26.27 18.65 -0.27
C ALA A 143 -25.28 18.27 0.86
N PRO A 144 -24.16 17.59 0.50
CA PRO A 144 -23.26 17.06 1.51
C PRO A 144 -22.54 18.16 2.28
N SER A 145 -22.30 17.90 3.57
CA SER A 145 -21.61 18.83 4.46
C SER A 145 -20.72 18.11 5.45
N VAL A 146 -19.73 18.81 5.96
CA VAL A 146 -18.85 18.34 7.01
C VAL A 146 -18.78 19.40 8.10
N ALA A 147 -18.99 18.97 9.35
CA ALA A 147 -18.64 19.75 10.53
C ALA A 147 -17.38 19.15 11.14
N TRP A 148 -16.46 20.00 11.63
CA TRP A 148 -15.23 19.53 12.27
C TRP A 148 -14.82 20.41 13.46
N GLU A 149 -14.03 19.84 14.34
CA GLU A 149 -13.49 20.49 15.53
C GLU A 149 -11.98 20.56 15.49
N THR A 150 -11.43 21.67 15.93
CA THR A 150 -10.02 21.89 16.23
C THR A 150 -9.90 22.59 17.58
N GLU A 151 -8.67 22.81 18.06
CA GLU A 151 -8.43 23.63 19.25
C GLU A 151 -9.00 25.06 19.12
N ALA A 152 -9.14 25.58 17.89
CA ALA A 152 -9.66 26.93 17.63
C ALA A 152 -11.19 27.01 17.64
N GLY A 153 -11.89 25.85 17.72
CA GLY A 153 -13.35 25.81 17.76
C GLY A 153 -13.98 24.82 16.79
N THR A 154 -15.28 24.98 16.60
CA THR A 154 -16.11 24.16 15.70
C THR A 154 -16.39 24.93 14.41
N PHE A 155 -16.24 24.24 13.28
CA PHE A 155 -16.42 24.77 11.94
C PHE A 155 -17.34 23.85 11.14
N ALA A 156 -17.88 24.37 10.04
CA ALA A 156 -18.64 23.55 9.09
C ALA A 156 -18.54 24.16 7.69
N ALA A 157 -18.62 23.30 6.69
CA ALA A 157 -18.68 23.69 5.29
C ALA A 157 -19.57 22.73 4.51
N THR A 158 -20.08 23.21 3.37
CA THR A 158 -20.82 22.41 2.40
C THR A 158 -19.94 22.09 1.20
N ALA A 159 -20.23 20.99 0.50
CA ALA A 159 -19.55 20.63 -0.73
C ALA A 159 -20.53 20.07 -1.76
N ARG A 160 -20.03 19.84 -2.98
CA ARG A 160 -20.74 19.01 -3.97
C ARG A 160 -20.47 17.53 -3.71
N LEU A 161 -19.30 17.21 -3.15
CA LEU A 161 -18.90 15.84 -2.81
C LEU A 161 -18.00 15.83 -1.56
N VAL A 162 -18.20 14.82 -0.72
CA VAL A 162 -17.25 14.47 0.37
C VAL A 162 -16.46 13.24 -0.03
N VAL A 163 -15.13 13.28 0.15
CA VAL A 163 -14.23 12.15 -0.10
C VAL A 163 -13.67 11.65 1.22
N GLY A 164 -13.95 10.38 1.55
CA GLY A 164 -13.33 9.69 2.67
C GLY A 164 -12.01 9.05 2.26
N ALA A 165 -10.90 9.58 2.79
CA ALA A 165 -9.53 9.11 2.59
C ALA A 165 -8.79 8.90 3.93
N ASP A 166 -9.54 8.65 4.99
CA ASP A 166 -9.09 8.61 6.39
C ASP A 166 -8.54 7.23 6.83
N GLY A 167 -8.18 6.37 5.88
CA GLY A 167 -7.40 5.16 6.09
C GLY A 167 -8.19 3.97 6.66
N ARG A 168 -7.47 2.95 7.13
CA ARG A 168 -8.01 1.63 7.50
C ARG A 168 -9.18 1.70 8.48
N ASN A 169 -9.08 2.57 9.49
CA ASN A 169 -10.10 2.73 10.53
C ASN A 169 -11.14 3.81 10.21
N SER A 170 -11.40 4.06 8.92
CA SER A 170 -12.21 5.15 8.40
C SER A 170 -13.47 5.43 9.22
N GLN A 171 -13.54 6.64 9.77
CA GLN A 171 -14.74 7.13 10.42
C GLN A 171 -15.77 7.62 9.39
N VAL A 172 -15.30 8.11 8.22
CA VAL A 172 -16.19 8.45 7.10
C VAL A 172 -16.97 7.21 6.68
N ARG A 173 -16.29 6.08 6.41
CA ARG A 173 -16.95 4.82 6.06
C ARG A 173 -18.04 4.42 7.07
N LYS A 174 -17.72 4.50 8.37
CA LYS A 174 -18.64 4.14 9.45
C LYS A 174 -19.85 5.08 9.48
N GLN A 175 -19.64 6.39 9.35
CA GLN A 175 -20.72 7.39 9.34
C GLN A 175 -21.62 7.25 8.11
N LEU A 176 -21.07 6.81 6.97
CA LEU A 176 -21.82 6.51 5.76
C LEU A 176 -22.58 5.16 5.81
N GLY A 177 -22.46 4.39 6.89
CA GLY A 177 -23.07 3.06 7.01
C GLY A 177 -22.55 2.06 5.98
N VAL A 178 -21.30 2.21 5.52
CA VAL A 178 -20.69 1.29 4.56
C VAL A 178 -20.05 0.13 5.33
N THR A 179 -20.54 -1.08 5.09
CA THR A 179 -20.02 -2.30 5.70
C THR A 179 -18.62 -2.59 5.19
N LEU A 180 -17.69 -2.90 6.09
CA LEU A 180 -16.38 -3.43 5.78
C LEU A 180 -16.42 -4.95 5.92
N HIS A 181 -16.14 -5.65 4.84
CA HIS A 181 -15.86 -7.08 4.86
C HIS A 181 -14.38 -7.30 5.11
N GLU A 182 -14.03 -8.37 5.80
CA GLU A 182 -12.65 -8.70 6.13
C GLU A 182 -12.43 -10.20 6.15
N ASP A 183 -11.26 -10.63 5.66
CA ASP A 183 -10.77 -11.99 5.84
C ASP A 183 -10.25 -12.16 7.29
N PRO A 184 -10.27 -13.37 7.84
CA PRO A 184 -9.58 -13.65 9.09
C PRO A 184 -8.09 -13.31 8.98
N PRO A 185 -7.45 -12.77 10.03
CA PRO A 185 -6.00 -12.56 10.03
C PRO A 185 -5.27 -13.89 9.87
N HIS A 186 -4.41 -13.98 8.87
CA HIS A 186 -3.64 -15.20 8.57
C HIS A 186 -2.26 -15.17 9.23
N HIS A 187 -1.58 -14.04 9.21
CA HIS A 187 -0.23 -13.84 9.72
C HIS A 187 -0.07 -12.43 10.30
N LEU A 188 1.09 -12.21 10.91
CA LEU A 188 1.50 -10.90 11.43
C LEU A 188 2.65 -10.36 10.58
N PHE A 189 2.72 -9.05 10.50
CA PHE A 189 3.76 -8.34 9.77
C PHE A 189 4.41 -7.32 10.73
N ALA A 190 5.67 -7.54 11.06
CA ALA A 190 6.45 -6.56 11.80
C ALA A 190 7.39 -5.83 10.86
N GLY A 191 7.72 -4.59 11.16
CA GLY A 191 8.68 -3.83 10.37
C GLY A 191 9.55 -2.92 11.21
N LEU A 192 10.75 -2.65 10.69
CA LEU A 192 11.76 -1.81 11.30
C LEU A 192 12.53 -1.06 10.21
N LEU A 193 12.89 0.19 10.48
CA LEU A 193 13.84 0.94 9.65
C LEU A 193 15.23 0.84 10.28
N VAL A 194 16.23 0.51 9.47
CA VAL A 194 17.64 0.51 9.86
C VAL A 194 18.46 1.41 8.95
N GLU A 195 19.56 1.90 9.48
CA GLU A 195 20.57 2.69 8.78
C GLU A 195 21.95 2.07 8.98
N ASP A 196 22.93 2.55 8.20
CA ASP A 196 24.32 2.10 8.29
C ASP A 196 24.49 0.60 7.96
N VAL A 197 23.88 0.15 6.87
CA VAL A 197 24.00 -1.22 6.33
C VAL A 197 24.83 -1.17 5.04
N PRO A 198 26.18 -1.21 5.15
CA PRO A 198 27.06 -0.92 4.00
C PRO A 198 27.13 -2.02 2.94
N ASP A 199 26.90 -3.26 3.34
CA ASP A 199 27.17 -4.43 2.49
C ASP A 199 25.94 -4.92 1.71
N TRP A 200 24.79 -4.28 1.86
CA TRP A 200 23.59 -4.60 1.06
C TRP A 200 23.54 -3.75 -0.21
N PRO A 201 23.35 -4.38 -1.40
CA PRO A 201 23.23 -3.62 -2.65
C PRO A 201 21.98 -2.74 -2.65
N GLU A 202 22.14 -1.43 -2.76
CA GLU A 202 21.01 -0.48 -2.67
C GLU A 202 19.97 -0.63 -3.79
N GLU A 203 20.34 -1.21 -4.92
CA GLU A 203 19.44 -1.44 -6.06
C GLU A 203 18.69 -2.79 -6.01
N VAL A 204 18.90 -3.59 -4.96
CA VAL A 204 18.36 -4.95 -4.86
C VAL A 204 17.38 -5.06 -3.71
N GLU A 205 16.11 -5.22 -4.02
CA GLU A 205 15.14 -5.69 -3.03
C GLU A 205 15.21 -7.22 -2.91
N SER A 206 14.91 -7.73 -1.74
CA SER A 206 14.88 -9.16 -1.51
C SER A 206 13.71 -9.56 -0.63
N MET A 207 13.14 -10.70 -0.94
CA MET A 207 12.18 -11.39 -0.09
C MET A 207 12.43 -12.89 -0.17
N GLY A 208 12.00 -13.60 0.85
CA GLY A 208 12.09 -15.06 0.90
C GLY A 208 11.67 -15.60 2.25
N THR A 209 11.76 -16.89 2.45
CA THR A 209 11.32 -17.55 3.67
C THR A 209 12.45 -18.38 4.26
N GLU A 210 12.67 -18.22 5.56
CA GLU A 210 13.59 -19.07 6.32
C GLU A 210 13.04 -19.34 7.73
N GLY A 211 13.05 -20.60 8.12
CA GLY A 211 12.58 -21.03 9.43
C GLY A 211 11.11 -20.65 9.66
N SER A 212 10.87 -19.71 10.57
CA SER A 212 9.52 -19.26 10.97
C SER A 212 9.18 -17.84 10.52
N VAL A 213 9.90 -17.30 9.54
CA VAL A 213 9.67 -15.95 9.01
C VAL A 213 9.76 -15.91 7.48
N GLN A 214 8.89 -15.10 6.87
CA GLN A 214 9.13 -14.53 5.56
C GLN A 214 9.75 -13.15 5.78
N TYR A 215 10.88 -12.88 5.15
CA TYR A 215 11.58 -11.61 5.28
C TYR A 215 11.44 -10.76 4.02
N PHE A 216 11.58 -9.45 4.20
CA PHE A 216 11.64 -8.47 3.13
C PHE A 216 12.70 -7.43 3.45
N VAL A 217 13.52 -7.09 2.46
CA VAL A 217 14.52 -6.03 2.52
C VAL A 217 14.26 -5.06 1.39
N PHE A 218 13.92 -3.83 1.74
CA PHE A 218 13.67 -2.74 0.80
C PHE A 218 14.66 -1.59 1.05
N PRO A 219 15.75 -1.50 0.26
CA PRO A 219 16.60 -0.32 0.28
C PRO A 219 15.82 0.95 -0.01
N GLN A 220 16.10 2.01 0.74
CA GLN A 220 15.51 3.34 0.57
C GLN A 220 16.52 4.39 0.14
N GLY A 221 17.73 3.96 -0.20
CA GLY A 221 18.85 4.82 -0.54
C GLY A 221 19.60 5.37 0.67
N GLY A 222 20.87 5.73 0.48
CA GLY A 222 21.70 6.34 1.51
C GLY A 222 21.99 5.44 2.71
N GLY A 223 22.11 4.13 2.51
CA GLY A 223 22.36 3.13 3.56
C GLY A 223 21.14 2.87 4.46
N ARG A 224 19.96 3.30 4.08
CA ARG A 224 18.69 3.08 4.80
C ARG A 224 17.95 1.89 4.21
N HIS A 225 17.47 1.00 5.07
CA HIS A 225 16.74 -0.20 4.66
C HIS A 225 15.48 -0.35 5.50
N ARG A 226 14.34 -0.49 4.82
CA ARG A 226 13.12 -0.93 5.48
C ARG A 226 13.07 -2.45 5.47
N LEU A 227 12.98 -3.02 6.65
CA LEU A 227 12.90 -4.45 6.87
C LEU A 227 11.48 -4.81 7.30
N TYR A 228 10.98 -5.94 6.81
CA TYR A 228 9.76 -6.56 7.31
C TYR A 228 9.98 -8.04 7.55
N LEU A 229 9.27 -8.55 8.57
CA LEU A 229 9.14 -9.98 8.85
C LEU A 229 7.66 -10.33 8.94
N SER A 230 7.22 -11.28 8.09
CA SER A 230 5.94 -11.94 8.23
C SER A 230 6.11 -13.23 9.04
N TYR A 231 5.18 -13.54 9.93
CA TYR A 231 5.26 -14.70 10.82
C TYR A 231 3.88 -15.14 11.28
N GLY A 232 3.77 -16.39 11.77
CA GLY A 232 2.49 -16.99 12.13
C GLY A 232 1.72 -16.21 13.18
N TYR A 233 0.39 -16.18 13.04
CA TYR A 233 -0.50 -15.41 13.93
C TYR A 233 -0.45 -15.89 15.38
N GLU A 234 -0.14 -17.17 15.62
CA GLU A 234 0.05 -17.79 16.95
C GLU A 234 1.23 -17.16 17.72
N GLN A 235 2.17 -16.52 17.02
CA GLN A 235 3.33 -15.84 17.62
C GLN A 235 3.04 -14.36 17.94
N LYS A 236 1.77 -13.99 18.10
CA LYS A 236 1.37 -12.63 18.46
C LYS A 236 2.12 -12.16 19.71
N GLY A 237 2.79 -11.01 19.59
CA GLY A 237 3.63 -10.45 20.64
C GLY A 237 5.13 -10.67 20.45
N ARG A 238 5.59 -11.51 19.50
CA ARG A 238 7.01 -11.80 19.24
C ARG A 238 7.85 -10.52 19.09
N PHE A 239 7.35 -9.54 18.36
CA PHE A 239 8.02 -8.25 18.13
C PHE A 239 7.22 -7.08 18.73
N SER A 240 6.83 -7.20 20.00
CA SER A 240 6.07 -6.17 20.74
C SER A 240 6.70 -5.90 22.11
N GLY A 241 6.44 -4.71 22.65
CA GLY A 241 6.95 -4.30 23.97
C GLY A 241 8.43 -3.94 23.98
N GLU A 242 9.02 -3.90 25.18
CA GLU A 242 10.43 -3.56 25.37
C GLU A 242 11.35 -4.57 24.68
N GLY A 243 12.43 -4.10 24.05
CA GLY A 243 13.36 -4.93 23.28
C GLY A 243 12.78 -5.52 21.97
N ALA A 244 11.66 -5.00 21.46
CA ALA A 244 11.03 -5.51 20.25
C ALA A 244 11.93 -5.34 19.02
N ALA A 245 12.60 -4.20 18.89
CA ALA A 245 13.47 -3.90 17.76
C ALA A 245 14.72 -4.78 17.75
N GLU A 246 15.31 -5.02 18.90
CA GLU A 246 16.47 -5.91 19.08
C GLU A 246 16.11 -7.36 18.73
N ARG A 247 14.96 -7.86 19.21
CA ARG A 247 14.46 -9.20 18.83
C ARG A 247 14.15 -9.30 17.36
N PHE A 248 13.67 -8.22 16.75
CA PHE A 248 13.42 -8.16 15.32
C PHE A 248 14.74 -8.27 14.53
N LEU A 249 15.76 -7.49 14.89
CA LEU A 249 17.09 -7.56 14.26
C LEU A 249 17.73 -8.94 14.41
N GLU A 250 17.62 -9.54 15.59
CA GLU A 250 18.14 -10.90 15.80
C GLU A 250 17.43 -11.91 14.89
N ALA A 251 16.13 -11.76 14.66
CA ALA A 251 15.38 -12.60 13.72
C ALA A 251 15.72 -12.33 12.24
N CYS A 252 16.42 -11.24 11.94
CA CYS A 252 16.95 -10.96 10.59
C CYS A 252 18.31 -11.63 10.32
N ARG A 253 18.88 -12.36 11.27
CA ARG A 253 20.06 -13.22 11.05
C ARG A 253 19.61 -14.49 10.34
N LEU A 254 19.59 -14.43 9.04
CA LEU A 254 19.04 -15.49 8.17
C LEU A 254 20.21 -16.16 7.42
N PRO A 255 20.60 -17.40 7.78
CA PRO A 255 21.76 -18.08 7.20
C PRO A 255 21.72 -18.23 5.67
N SER A 256 20.52 -18.37 5.09
CA SER A 256 20.35 -18.45 3.63
C SER A 256 20.46 -17.10 2.90
N VAL A 257 20.53 -15.98 3.65
CA VAL A 257 20.50 -14.62 3.07
C VAL A 257 21.89 -13.99 3.19
N PRO A 258 22.66 -13.87 2.09
CA PRO A 258 23.94 -13.16 2.10
C PRO A 258 23.76 -11.71 2.59
N GLY A 259 24.65 -11.27 3.48
CA GLY A 259 24.57 -9.92 4.05
C GLY A 259 23.57 -9.75 5.20
N SER A 260 22.83 -10.79 5.61
CA SER A 260 21.87 -10.70 6.73
C SER A 260 22.50 -10.29 8.07
N GLU A 261 23.76 -10.66 8.30
CA GLU A 261 24.52 -10.22 9.48
C GLU A 261 24.73 -8.70 9.50
N ALA A 262 25.04 -8.09 8.35
CA ALA A 262 25.18 -6.64 8.23
C ALA A 262 23.83 -5.94 8.46
N ILE A 263 22.73 -6.51 7.93
CA ILE A 263 21.37 -6.01 8.19
C ILE A 263 21.06 -6.07 9.67
N ALA A 264 21.32 -7.21 10.34
CA ALA A 264 21.05 -7.40 11.76
C ALA A 264 21.93 -6.52 12.66
N ALA A 265 23.09 -6.07 12.17
CA ALA A 265 23.97 -5.12 12.85
C ALA A 265 23.63 -3.65 12.56
N GLY A 266 22.69 -3.38 11.66
CA GLY A 266 22.28 -2.03 11.29
C GLY A 266 21.74 -1.23 12.48
N ARG A 267 21.93 0.10 12.44
CA ARG A 267 21.45 0.99 13.48
C ARG A 267 19.94 1.21 13.37
N ILE A 268 19.22 0.99 14.46
CA ILE A 268 17.76 1.23 14.52
C ILE A 268 17.47 2.72 14.24
N ALA A 269 16.63 2.98 13.26
CA ALA A 269 16.28 4.34 12.80
C ALA A 269 14.78 4.65 12.86
N GLY A 270 13.97 3.75 13.39
CA GLY A 270 12.53 3.93 13.49
C GLY A 270 11.88 2.98 14.52
N PRO A 271 10.58 3.10 14.71
CA PRO A 271 9.84 2.21 15.59
C PRO A 271 9.74 0.80 15.02
N CYS A 272 9.69 -0.20 15.89
CA CYS A 272 9.28 -1.56 15.55
C CYS A 272 7.77 -1.71 15.82
N HIS A 273 6.99 -1.95 14.77
CA HIS A 273 5.56 -2.18 14.91
C HIS A 273 5.14 -3.50 14.26
N SER A 274 4.27 -4.21 14.96
CA SER A 274 3.67 -5.45 14.47
C SER A 274 2.17 -5.28 14.33
N VAL A 275 1.63 -5.70 13.19
CA VAL A 275 0.20 -5.61 12.87
C VAL A 275 -0.31 -6.92 12.29
N PRO A 276 -1.58 -7.30 12.57
CA PRO A 276 -2.20 -8.41 11.87
C PRO A 276 -2.46 -8.06 10.40
N ASN A 277 -2.34 -9.06 9.54
CA ASN A 277 -2.51 -8.93 8.11
C ASN A 277 -3.73 -9.71 7.63
N GLN A 278 -4.51 -9.03 6.83
CA GLN A 278 -5.73 -9.52 6.21
C GLN A 278 -6.12 -8.59 5.06
N SER A 279 -6.94 -9.06 4.16
CA SER A 279 -7.60 -8.22 3.18
C SER A 279 -8.96 -7.74 3.67
N THR A 280 -9.34 -6.55 3.27
CA THR A 280 -10.65 -5.96 3.56
C THR A 280 -11.24 -5.32 2.31
N TRP A 281 -12.57 -5.27 2.21
CA TRP A 281 -13.26 -4.63 1.07
C TRP A 281 -14.64 -4.10 1.47
N VAL A 282 -15.20 -3.29 0.60
CA VAL A 282 -16.59 -2.82 0.68
C VAL A 282 -17.33 -3.22 -0.59
N ASP A 283 -18.65 -3.41 -0.52
CA ASP A 283 -19.46 -3.75 -1.69
C ASP A 283 -19.52 -2.58 -2.68
N SER A 284 -19.64 -1.36 -2.17
CA SER A 284 -19.56 -0.14 -2.95
C SER A 284 -18.91 0.99 -2.16
N PRO A 285 -17.87 1.64 -2.71
CA PRO A 285 -17.25 2.82 -2.10
C PRO A 285 -18.05 4.11 -2.30
N VAL A 286 -19.23 4.06 -2.94
CA VAL A 286 -20.01 5.21 -3.37
C VAL A 286 -21.29 5.33 -2.57
N ARG A 287 -21.63 6.53 -2.16
CA ARG A 287 -22.93 6.95 -1.62
C ARG A 287 -23.33 8.26 -2.27
N GLU A 288 -24.61 8.61 -2.21
CA GLU A 288 -25.05 9.93 -2.66
C GLU A 288 -24.27 11.03 -1.92
N GLY A 289 -23.59 11.90 -2.66
CA GLY A 289 -22.76 12.97 -2.12
C GLY A 289 -21.46 12.54 -1.45
N ALA A 290 -21.06 11.26 -1.51
CA ALA A 290 -19.82 10.79 -0.89
C ALA A 290 -19.16 9.63 -1.65
N VAL A 291 -17.81 9.62 -1.65
CA VAL A 291 -17.00 8.52 -2.18
C VAL A 291 -15.85 8.19 -1.24
N LEU A 292 -15.51 6.90 -1.12
CA LEU A 292 -14.35 6.41 -0.35
C LEU A 292 -13.21 6.07 -1.31
N ILE A 293 -11.96 6.38 -0.92
CA ILE A 293 -10.74 6.05 -1.66
C ILE A 293 -9.65 5.49 -0.74
N GLY A 294 -8.67 4.81 -1.32
CA GLY A 294 -7.57 4.19 -0.57
C GLY A 294 -8.05 3.18 0.47
N ASP A 295 -7.36 3.10 1.59
CA ASP A 295 -7.69 2.15 2.66
C ASP A 295 -9.06 2.40 3.31
N ALA A 296 -9.66 3.58 3.15
CA ALA A 296 -11.01 3.86 3.63
C ALA A 296 -12.08 3.02 2.91
N ALA A 297 -11.83 2.64 1.65
CA ALA A 297 -12.65 1.77 0.83
C ALA A 297 -12.24 0.28 0.91
N GLY A 298 -11.43 -0.10 1.90
CA GLY A 298 -10.84 -1.43 2.04
C GLY A 298 -9.39 -1.48 1.56
N PHE A 299 -8.61 -2.38 2.14
CA PHE A 299 -7.18 -2.55 1.86
C PHE A 299 -6.86 -4.02 1.56
N ASN A 300 -5.81 -4.23 0.79
CA ASN A 300 -5.27 -5.56 0.52
C ASN A 300 -4.32 -5.99 1.65
N ASP A 301 -4.13 -7.29 1.80
CA ASP A 301 -3.09 -7.82 2.67
C ASP A 301 -1.73 -7.21 2.28
N PRO A 302 -1.01 -6.58 3.23
CA PRO A 302 0.24 -5.91 2.92
C PRO A 302 1.38 -6.82 2.46
N ILE A 303 1.22 -8.15 2.53
CA ILE A 303 2.23 -9.12 2.10
C ILE A 303 2.68 -8.90 0.64
N VAL A 304 1.79 -8.41 -0.23
CA VAL A 304 2.11 -8.10 -1.62
C VAL A 304 2.36 -6.60 -1.89
N GLY A 305 2.45 -5.77 -0.86
CA GLY A 305 2.90 -4.38 -0.95
C GLY A 305 2.04 -3.41 -1.79
N GLN A 306 0.74 -3.66 -2.00
CA GLN A 306 -0.05 -2.94 -3.02
C GLN A 306 -0.75 -1.64 -2.56
N GLY A 307 -0.76 -1.33 -1.26
CA GLY A 307 -1.58 -0.25 -0.69
C GLY A 307 -1.38 1.14 -1.33
N LEU A 308 -0.14 1.50 -1.63
CA LEU A 308 0.19 2.79 -2.28
C LEU A 308 -0.28 2.83 -3.73
N SER A 309 -0.04 1.76 -4.47
CA SER A 309 -0.46 1.64 -5.88
C SER A 309 -1.99 1.66 -6.03
N ILE A 310 -2.70 0.98 -5.12
CA ILE A 310 -4.17 1.03 -5.02
C ILE A 310 -4.62 2.48 -4.80
N SER A 311 -4.01 3.20 -3.85
CA SER A 311 -4.35 4.58 -3.54
C SER A 311 -4.12 5.52 -4.73
N LEU A 312 -3.01 5.37 -5.45
CA LEU A 312 -2.69 6.17 -6.63
C LEU A 312 -3.67 5.91 -7.80
N ARG A 313 -4.11 4.65 -7.98
CA ARG A 313 -5.15 4.31 -8.96
C ARG A 313 -6.51 4.93 -8.59
N ASP A 314 -6.90 4.86 -7.32
CA ASP A 314 -8.12 5.49 -6.84
C ASP A 314 -8.07 7.02 -7.09
N VAL A 315 -6.93 7.66 -6.80
CA VAL A 315 -6.71 9.09 -7.07
C VAL A 315 -6.88 9.41 -8.56
N ARG A 316 -6.29 8.60 -9.45
CA ARG A 316 -6.42 8.83 -10.89
C ARG A 316 -7.87 8.71 -11.35
N ILE A 317 -8.52 7.58 -11.06
CA ILE A 317 -9.88 7.33 -11.59
C ILE A 317 -10.87 8.36 -11.04
N VAL A 318 -10.89 8.59 -9.72
CA VAL A 318 -11.80 9.55 -9.11
C VAL A 318 -11.47 10.97 -9.56
N GLY A 319 -10.18 11.32 -9.69
CA GLY A 319 -9.74 12.62 -10.21
C GLY A 319 -10.20 12.86 -11.64
N GLU A 320 -10.01 11.89 -12.55
CA GLU A 320 -10.47 11.95 -13.95
C GLU A 320 -11.99 12.14 -14.05
N LEU A 321 -12.76 11.38 -13.25
CA LEU A 321 -14.23 11.48 -13.22
C LEU A 321 -14.69 12.88 -12.77
N LEU A 322 -14.10 13.41 -11.69
CA LEU A 322 -14.47 14.71 -11.13
C LEU A 322 -14.05 15.89 -12.00
N LEU A 323 -12.96 15.76 -12.75
CA LEU A 323 -12.51 16.80 -13.69
C LEU A 323 -13.22 16.72 -15.02
N GLY A 324 -13.67 15.53 -15.42
CA GLY A 324 -14.32 15.28 -16.72
C GLY A 324 -15.82 15.53 -16.74
N SER A 325 -16.47 15.80 -15.58
CA SER A 325 -17.91 15.99 -15.50
C SER A 325 -18.29 17.09 -14.51
N ASP A 326 -19.36 17.80 -14.81
CA ASP A 326 -20.02 18.71 -13.86
C ASP A 326 -21.19 18.07 -13.12
N ASP A 327 -21.61 16.88 -13.49
CA ASP A 327 -22.64 16.09 -12.82
C ASP A 327 -22.00 14.98 -11.98
N TRP A 328 -22.05 15.13 -10.64
CA TRP A 328 -21.38 14.24 -9.69
C TRP A 328 -22.37 13.35 -8.92
N ARG A 329 -23.43 12.95 -9.59
CA ARG A 329 -24.35 11.93 -9.04
C ARG A 329 -23.66 10.57 -8.90
N PRO A 330 -24.18 9.66 -8.06
CA PRO A 330 -23.56 8.35 -7.81
C PRO A 330 -23.21 7.56 -9.07
N GLU A 331 -24.02 7.70 -10.14
CA GLU A 331 -23.82 7.00 -11.41
C GLU A 331 -22.49 7.34 -12.09
N LEU A 332 -21.96 8.55 -11.88
CA LEU A 332 -20.64 8.94 -12.37
C LEU A 332 -19.54 8.00 -11.87
N PHE A 333 -19.67 7.51 -10.65
CA PHE A 333 -18.66 6.69 -10.00
C PHE A 333 -18.83 5.19 -10.22
N THR A 334 -19.82 4.76 -11.01
CA THR A 334 -20.01 3.33 -11.34
C THR A 334 -18.75 2.70 -11.93
N PRO A 335 -18.06 3.32 -12.92
CA PRO A 335 -16.83 2.74 -13.46
C PRO A 335 -15.71 2.59 -12.41
N TYR A 336 -15.63 3.52 -11.46
CA TYR A 336 -14.68 3.42 -10.34
C TYR A 336 -15.03 2.25 -9.42
N ALA A 337 -16.30 2.11 -9.05
CA ALA A 337 -16.74 1.06 -8.15
C ALA A 337 -16.51 -0.34 -8.74
N GLU A 338 -16.83 -0.53 -10.02
CA GLU A 338 -16.67 -1.79 -10.75
C GLU A 338 -15.19 -2.15 -10.94
N GLU A 339 -14.38 -1.21 -11.44
CA GLU A 339 -12.93 -1.41 -11.62
C GLU A 339 -12.27 -1.74 -10.29
N ARG A 340 -12.61 -0.99 -9.23
CA ARG A 340 -12.03 -1.22 -7.92
C ARG A 340 -12.42 -2.58 -7.34
N ALA A 341 -13.66 -2.99 -7.49
CA ALA A 341 -14.12 -4.30 -7.02
C ALA A 341 -13.32 -5.43 -7.67
N GLU A 342 -13.15 -5.39 -9.00
CA GLU A 342 -12.39 -6.39 -9.75
C GLU A 342 -10.89 -6.34 -9.45
N ARG A 343 -10.30 -5.14 -9.42
CA ARG A 343 -8.89 -4.95 -9.03
C ARG A 343 -8.61 -5.53 -7.65
N MET A 344 -9.43 -5.22 -6.66
CA MET A 344 -9.27 -5.72 -5.30
C MET A 344 -9.49 -7.24 -5.21
N ARG A 345 -10.42 -7.81 -5.99
CA ARG A 345 -10.62 -9.25 -6.06
C ARG A 345 -9.35 -9.97 -6.56
N ARG A 346 -8.74 -9.48 -7.65
CA ARG A 346 -7.51 -10.04 -8.23
C ARG A 346 -6.32 -9.88 -7.29
N LEU A 347 -6.17 -8.72 -6.65
CA LEU A 347 -5.07 -8.49 -5.70
C LEU A 347 -5.24 -9.34 -4.42
N ARG A 348 -6.47 -9.59 -3.96
CA ARG A 348 -6.71 -10.55 -2.86
C ARG A 348 -6.32 -11.99 -3.25
N PHE A 349 -6.61 -12.39 -4.49
CA PHE A 349 -6.16 -13.69 -4.99
C PHE A 349 -4.62 -13.80 -4.95
N ALA A 350 -3.92 -12.79 -5.49
CA ALA A 350 -2.46 -12.75 -5.47
C ALA A 350 -1.89 -12.75 -4.04
N ALA A 351 -2.48 -11.99 -3.12
CA ALA A 351 -2.06 -11.95 -1.72
C ALA A 351 -2.29 -13.28 -1.00
N ARG A 352 -3.43 -13.93 -1.25
CA ARG A 352 -3.70 -15.26 -0.72
C ARG A 352 -2.70 -16.31 -1.23
N LEU A 353 -2.35 -16.25 -2.53
CA LEU A 353 -1.35 -17.13 -3.11
C LEU A 353 0.00 -16.92 -2.44
N ASP A 354 0.45 -15.67 -2.31
CA ASP A 354 1.71 -15.34 -1.67
C ASP A 354 1.74 -15.81 -0.20
N ALA A 355 0.66 -15.58 0.55
CA ALA A 355 0.54 -16.01 1.95
C ALA A 355 0.67 -17.54 2.10
N VAL A 356 0.02 -18.32 1.23
CA VAL A 356 0.09 -19.81 1.28
C VAL A 356 1.48 -20.31 0.88
N ILE A 357 2.14 -19.66 -0.07
CA ILE A 357 3.47 -20.10 -0.54
C ILE A 357 4.58 -19.63 0.39
N HIS A 358 4.50 -18.40 0.93
CA HIS A 358 5.65 -17.78 1.61
C HIS A 358 5.42 -17.49 3.11
N ALA A 359 4.19 -17.34 3.58
CA ALA A 359 3.88 -17.01 4.98
C ALA A 359 3.27 -18.18 5.78
N GLU A 360 3.34 -19.39 5.24
CA GLU A 360 3.17 -20.64 5.98
C GLU A 360 4.54 -21.25 6.26
N PHE A 361 4.70 -21.88 7.43
CA PHE A 361 6.00 -22.28 7.95
C PHE A 361 6.03 -23.75 8.35
N GLY A 362 7.23 -24.32 8.42
CA GLY A 362 7.48 -25.70 8.76
C GLY A 362 7.78 -26.59 7.54
N PRO A 363 8.15 -27.87 7.78
CA PRO A 363 8.71 -28.74 6.72
C PRO A 363 7.79 -28.93 5.51
N GLU A 364 6.48 -29.06 5.72
CA GLU A 364 5.52 -29.20 4.62
C GLU A 364 5.39 -27.93 3.78
N ALA A 365 5.36 -26.77 4.43
CA ALA A 365 5.32 -25.48 3.75
C ALA A 365 6.60 -25.23 2.94
N THR A 366 7.77 -25.55 3.51
CA THR A 366 9.06 -25.47 2.80
C THR A 366 9.06 -26.39 1.57
N ALA A 367 8.62 -27.65 1.73
CA ALA A 367 8.54 -28.60 0.62
C ALA A 367 7.55 -28.11 -0.48
N ARG A 368 6.41 -27.55 -0.11
CA ARG A 368 5.43 -26.99 -1.06
C ARG A 368 6.03 -25.82 -1.83
N LYS A 369 6.71 -24.90 -1.15
CA LYS A 369 7.37 -23.76 -1.77
C LYS A 369 8.41 -24.19 -2.81
N LEU A 370 9.26 -25.17 -2.50
CA LEU A 370 10.27 -25.67 -3.43
C LEU A 370 9.60 -26.34 -4.64
N ARG A 371 8.57 -27.18 -4.44
CA ARG A 371 7.80 -27.75 -5.56
C ARG A 371 7.17 -26.67 -6.45
N PHE A 372 6.57 -25.66 -5.84
CA PHE A 372 5.96 -24.53 -6.59
C PHE A 372 6.99 -23.77 -7.41
N ARG A 373 8.19 -23.52 -6.84
CA ARG A 373 9.31 -22.90 -7.54
C ARG A 373 9.73 -23.72 -8.75
N GLU A 374 9.93 -25.03 -8.60
CA GLU A 374 10.28 -25.94 -9.69
C GLU A 374 9.19 -26.01 -10.77
N ALA A 375 7.93 -26.07 -10.35
CA ALA A 375 6.80 -26.12 -11.29
C ALA A 375 6.70 -24.83 -12.09
N ARG A 376 6.87 -23.66 -11.44
CA ARG A 376 6.87 -22.36 -12.11
C ARG A 376 8.02 -22.20 -13.09
N ALA A 377 9.19 -22.76 -12.79
CA ALA A 377 10.33 -22.78 -13.72
C ALA A 377 10.01 -23.56 -15.01
N LYS A 378 9.20 -24.64 -14.91
CA LYS A 378 8.77 -25.46 -16.04
C LYS A 378 7.52 -24.90 -16.75
N ASN A 379 6.63 -24.24 -16.02
CA ASN A 379 5.41 -23.61 -16.51
C ASN A 379 5.25 -22.20 -15.95
N PRO A 380 5.78 -21.16 -16.64
CA PRO A 380 5.68 -19.78 -16.19
C PRO A 380 4.25 -19.26 -16.00
N LEU A 381 3.24 -19.91 -16.61
CA LEU A 381 1.83 -19.52 -16.44
C LEU A 381 1.36 -19.62 -14.98
N LEU A 382 1.96 -20.53 -14.18
CA LEU A 382 1.71 -20.61 -12.73
C LEU A 382 2.11 -19.34 -11.97
N GLY A 383 2.93 -18.48 -12.57
CA GLY A 383 3.32 -17.19 -11.99
C GLY A 383 2.45 -16.00 -12.40
N LEU A 384 1.45 -16.20 -13.29
CA LEU A 384 0.68 -15.07 -13.84
C LEU A 384 -0.07 -14.26 -12.79
N ALA A 385 -0.75 -14.92 -11.84
CA ALA A 385 -1.47 -14.21 -10.78
C ALA A 385 -0.54 -13.35 -9.91
N ALA A 386 0.68 -13.87 -9.62
CA ALA A 386 1.69 -13.11 -8.89
C ALA A 386 2.23 -11.91 -9.68
N ALA A 387 2.30 -12.01 -11.03
CA ALA A 387 2.74 -10.90 -11.88
C ALA A 387 1.85 -9.65 -11.76
N ALA A 388 0.57 -9.80 -11.35
CA ALA A 388 -0.34 -8.69 -11.09
C ALA A 388 0.21 -7.66 -10.08
N VAL A 389 1.07 -8.11 -9.17
CA VAL A 389 1.75 -7.24 -8.19
C VAL A 389 2.65 -6.22 -8.88
N MET A 390 3.29 -6.61 -9.98
CA MET A 390 4.25 -5.78 -10.71
C MET A 390 3.60 -5.00 -11.85
N VAL A 391 2.79 -5.68 -12.71
CA VAL A 391 2.27 -5.05 -13.92
C VAL A 391 0.93 -4.35 -13.73
N GLY A 392 0.24 -4.62 -12.61
CA GLY A 392 -1.15 -4.25 -12.38
C GLY A 392 -2.11 -5.39 -12.74
N PRO A 393 -3.17 -5.58 -11.94
CA PRO A 393 -4.05 -6.74 -12.11
C PRO A 393 -4.81 -6.74 -13.44
N GLU A 394 -5.04 -5.59 -14.06
CA GLU A 394 -5.73 -5.47 -15.34
C GLU A 394 -4.93 -6.00 -16.54
N LEU A 395 -3.61 -6.07 -16.45
CA LEU A 395 -2.74 -6.59 -17.51
C LEU A 395 -2.57 -8.12 -17.45
N VAL A 396 -3.10 -8.76 -16.42
CA VAL A 396 -3.09 -10.21 -16.27
C VAL A 396 -4.43 -10.78 -16.72
N PRO A 397 -4.46 -11.85 -17.54
CA PRO A 397 -5.71 -12.49 -17.96
C PRO A 397 -6.61 -12.87 -16.78
N ALA A 398 -7.92 -12.69 -16.95
CA ALA A 398 -8.90 -12.93 -15.87
C ALA A 398 -8.90 -14.40 -15.41
N GLU A 399 -8.57 -15.31 -16.31
CA GLU A 399 -8.49 -16.74 -16.08
C GLU A 399 -7.45 -17.13 -15.02
N ALA A 400 -6.42 -16.28 -14.82
CA ALA A 400 -5.41 -16.49 -13.78
C ALA A 400 -5.95 -16.30 -12.34
N PHE A 401 -7.18 -15.80 -12.18
CA PHE A 401 -7.78 -15.48 -10.88
C PHE A 401 -9.10 -16.23 -10.63
N THR A 402 -9.24 -17.43 -11.21
CA THR A 402 -10.43 -18.28 -11.03
C THR A 402 -10.20 -19.36 -9.97
N ASP A 403 -11.28 -19.99 -9.53
CA ASP A 403 -11.19 -21.12 -8.59
C ASP A 403 -10.48 -22.33 -9.23
N GLU A 404 -10.62 -22.52 -10.54
CA GLU A 404 -9.90 -23.54 -11.29
C GLU A 404 -8.39 -23.27 -11.27
N ALA A 405 -7.98 -22.03 -11.55
CA ALA A 405 -6.58 -21.64 -11.45
C ALA A 405 -6.03 -21.83 -10.03
N TRP A 406 -6.83 -21.53 -9.01
CA TRP A 406 -6.45 -21.79 -7.61
C TRP A 406 -6.24 -23.29 -7.35
N ALA A 407 -7.15 -24.15 -7.83
CA ALA A 407 -7.02 -25.58 -7.66
C ALA A 407 -5.76 -26.14 -8.35
N GLU A 408 -5.43 -25.66 -9.55
CA GLU A 408 -4.20 -26.01 -10.26
C GLU A 408 -2.94 -25.59 -9.50
N LEU A 409 -2.92 -24.37 -8.96
CA LEU A 409 -1.81 -23.85 -8.15
C LEU A 409 -1.59 -24.66 -6.88
N MET A 410 -2.68 -25.13 -6.23
CA MET A 410 -2.59 -25.90 -4.99
C MET A 410 -2.31 -27.40 -5.23
N ALA A 411 -2.47 -27.90 -6.45
CA ALA A 411 -2.15 -29.27 -6.81
C ALA A 411 -0.64 -29.53 -7.05
N VAL A 412 0.15 -28.48 -7.12
CA VAL A 412 1.61 -28.49 -7.26
C VAL A 412 2.24 -28.69 -5.87
#